data_0f9a92a3746295c51b824020250ad382
#
_entry.id   0f9a92a3746295c51b824020250ad382
#
_cell.length_a   1.000
_cell.length_b   1.000
_cell.length_c   1.000
_cell.angle_alpha   90.00
_cell.angle_beta   90.00
_cell.angle_gamma   90.00
#
_symmetry.space_group_name_H-M   'P 1'
#
loop_
_entity.id
_entity.type
_entity.pdbx_description
1 polymer ?
#
loop_
_entity_poly.entity_id
_entity_poly.type
_entity_poly.pdbx_seq_one_letter_code
_entity_poly.pdbx_strand_id
1 'polypeptide(L)'
;MVTTNAPIITLRDVRFTYDGGATWALDGVSLDIRRGERICLTGPNGSGKSTLSRVIAGLVAPDEGYVALSGNVVFDESGAHADEYRTARCGIGAVFQHPEDQIVTTVTEDDVAFGPENLAIEHDEIGLRISGSLDAVDMSDYRASNPTRMSGGQQQRIAIAGMLAMDSDVLVLDEPTAMLDPQGRADIMRVLDELQDRGTTIILVTHHADELEHADRVIQLEAGHIVGDGPADERLRMPVQSVGLPKRIDDESAETLIEARDISYRYVDAERDVFNHLSFSIGKGETVALMGRNGAGKTTLARMLCALEKPTTGSIVIDGIAVATAKANGGTKPLNRKNRTRLRRTVGYVMQHPERQLFADTVAEDVAYGPSNLGLDTSEAMERAMQAMRLLHIEHLRDRSPFDLSGGQQRLVAIAGVIACEPKALSRPQVLTRRPPHACTGSSTGSNHAA
;
A
#
# COMPACT_ATOMS: atom_id res chain seq x y z
N MET A 1 38.15 13.37 -16.89
CA MET A 1 36.77 13.24 -16.38
C MET A 1 36.65 14.20 -15.21
N VAL A 2 35.97 15.33 -15.38
CA VAL A 2 35.73 16.28 -14.30
C VAL A 2 34.56 15.70 -13.49
N THR A 3 34.84 15.13 -12.33
CA THR A 3 33.82 14.81 -11.35
C THR A 3 33.26 16.11 -10.81
N THR A 4 32.22 16.64 -11.43
CA THR A 4 31.46 17.76 -10.89
C THR A 4 30.73 17.22 -9.66
N ASN A 5 31.23 17.59 -8.49
CA ASN A 5 30.67 17.27 -7.17
C ASN A 5 29.38 18.07 -6.89
N ALA A 6 28.73 18.58 -7.95
CA ALA A 6 27.48 19.33 -7.86
C ALA A 6 26.30 18.37 -7.67
N PRO A 7 25.37 18.68 -6.77
CA PRO A 7 24.16 17.87 -6.57
C PRO A 7 23.32 17.88 -7.84
N ILE A 8 22.66 16.75 -8.15
CA ILE A 8 21.70 16.65 -9.25
C ILE A 8 20.34 17.24 -8.87
N ILE A 9 20.03 17.26 -7.57
CA ILE A 9 18.83 17.87 -6.98
C ILE A 9 19.26 18.75 -5.82
N THR A 10 18.76 19.99 -5.79
CA THR A 10 18.98 20.96 -4.73
C THR A 10 17.68 21.57 -4.28
N LEU A 11 17.38 21.48 -3.00
CA LEU A 11 16.25 22.12 -2.34
C LEU A 11 16.78 23.07 -1.25
N ARG A 12 16.21 24.28 -1.12
CA ARG A 12 16.55 25.23 -0.05
C ARG A 12 15.28 25.85 0.50
N ASP A 13 15.05 25.67 1.79
CA ASP A 13 13.94 26.24 2.57
C ASP A 13 12.57 26.05 1.90
N VAL A 14 12.38 24.86 1.29
CA VAL A 14 11.17 24.52 0.52
C VAL A 14 9.99 24.35 1.45
N ARG A 15 8.90 25.09 1.16
CA ARG A 15 7.59 24.97 1.81
C ARG A 15 6.50 24.64 0.81
N PHE A 16 5.57 23.79 1.24
CA PHE A 16 4.44 23.40 0.41
C PHE A 16 3.19 23.17 1.26
N THR A 17 2.04 23.68 0.79
CA THR A 17 0.73 23.49 1.43
C THR A 17 -0.32 23.05 0.41
N TYR A 18 -1.30 22.24 0.85
CA TYR A 18 -2.48 21.87 0.05
C TYR A 18 -3.71 22.74 0.34
N ASP A 19 -3.69 23.52 1.41
CA ASP A 19 -4.84 24.25 1.97
C ASP A 19 -4.62 25.77 2.09
N GLY A 20 -3.69 26.31 1.30
CA GLY A 20 -3.42 27.75 1.25
C GLY A 20 -2.73 28.28 2.50
N GLY A 21 -1.95 27.46 3.21
CA GLY A 21 -1.12 27.88 4.33
C GLY A 21 -1.71 27.58 5.71
N ALA A 22 -2.87 26.89 5.77
CA ALA A 22 -3.43 26.48 7.06
C ALA A 22 -2.58 25.36 7.70
N THR A 23 -2.05 24.45 6.87
CA THR A 23 -1.09 23.41 7.29
C THR A 23 0.01 23.24 6.26
N TRP A 24 1.25 23.10 6.73
CA TRP A 24 2.41 22.88 5.86
C TRP A 24 2.66 21.36 5.71
N ALA A 25 2.61 20.88 4.48
CA ALA A 25 3.01 19.49 4.15
C ALA A 25 4.54 19.35 4.08
N LEU A 26 5.24 20.43 3.67
CA LEU A 26 6.69 20.62 3.80
C LEU A 26 6.91 21.98 4.44
N ASP A 27 7.80 22.07 5.42
CA ASP A 27 8.09 23.30 6.15
C ASP A 27 9.60 23.51 6.33
N GLY A 28 10.21 24.26 5.40
CA GLY A 28 11.62 24.62 5.43
C GLY A 28 12.57 23.46 5.08
N VAL A 29 12.20 22.61 4.12
CA VAL A 29 13.01 21.47 3.70
C VAL A 29 14.19 21.92 2.86
N SER A 30 15.42 21.60 3.31
CA SER A 30 16.67 21.80 2.59
C SER A 30 17.39 20.48 2.39
N LEU A 31 17.75 20.15 1.14
CA LEU A 31 18.30 18.83 0.78
C LEU A 31 19.15 18.94 -0.49
N ASP A 32 20.31 18.28 -0.48
CA ASP A 32 21.12 18.02 -1.67
C ASP A 32 21.19 16.53 -1.94
N ILE A 33 20.96 16.11 -3.20
CA ILE A 33 21.11 14.73 -3.65
C ILE A 33 22.19 14.70 -4.74
N ARG A 34 23.15 13.79 -4.60
CA ARG A 34 24.25 13.63 -5.56
C ARG A 34 23.87 12.69 -6.70
N ARG A 35 24.51 12.85 -7.85
CA ARG A 35 24.34 11.92 -8.98
C ARG A 35 24.79 10.51 -8.58
N GLY A 36 23.98 9.50 -8.91
CA GLY A 36 24.22 8.10 -8.59
C GLY A 36 24.00 7.73 -7.12
N GLU A 37 23.54 8.67 -6.28
CA GLU A 37 23.19 8.39 -4.89
C GLU A 37 21.82 7.72 -4.80
N ARG A 38 21.69 6.68 -3.97
CA ARG A 38 20.41 6.13 -3.58
C ARG A 38 20.02 6.64 -2.22
N ILE A 39 18.95 7.42 -2.15
CA ILE A 39 18.38 7.87 -0.88
C ILE A 39 17.05 7.18 -0.60
N CYS A 40 16.81 6.86 0.67
CA CYS A 40 15.51 6.43 1.15
C CYS A 40 14.85 7.51 2.00
N LEU A 41 13.60 7.88 1.65
CA LEU A 41 12.75 8.76 2.43
C LEU A 41 11.89 7.93 3.37
N THR A 42 11.98 8.16 4.68
CA THR A 42 11.22 7.42 5.69
C THR A 42 10.52 8.39 6.67
N GLY A 43 9.60 7.89 7.47
CA GLY A 43 8.87 8.68 8.46
C GLY A 43 7.39 8.27 8.56
N PRO A 44 6.63 8.76 9.55
CA PRO A 44 5.22 8.43 9.74
C PRO A 44 4.34 8.88 8.56
N ASN A 45 3.10 8.36 8.50
CA ASN A 45 2.12 8.82 7.51
C ASN A 45 1.79 10.29 7.76
N GLY A 46 1.65 11.05 6.67
CA GLY A 46 1.43 12.50 6.74
C GLY A 46 2.68 13.33 7.07
N SER A 47 3.88 12.73 7.11
CA SER A 47 5.12 13.47 7.38
C SER A 47 5.66 14.28 6.21
N GLY A 48 5.03 14.24 5.02
CA GLY A 48 5.44 14.99 3.84
C GLY A 48 6.24 14.20 2.80
N LYS A 49 6.51 12.89 2.98
CA LYS A 49 7.34 12.07 2.06
C LYS A 49 6.85 12.09 0.61
N SER A 50 5.57 11.77 0.38
CA SER A 50 4.99 11.78 -0.98
C SER A 50 4.91 13.18 -1.56
N THR A 51 4.79 14.23 -0.74
CA THR A 51 4.86 15.61 -1.19
C THR A 51 6.28 15.94 -1.63
N LEU A 52 7.29 15.60 -0.83
CA LEU A 52 8.69 15.80 -1.15
C LEU A 52 9.08 15.04 -2.43
N SER A 53 8.65 13.77 -2.58
CA SER A 53 8.91 12.99 -3.79
C SER A 53 8.29 13.64 -5.04
N ARG A 54 7.08 14.23 -4.93
CA ARG A 54 6.44 14.96 -6.03
C ARG A 54 7.16 16.27 -6.40
N VAL A 55 7.70 17.01 -5.42
CA VAL A 55 8.53 18.19 -5.67
C VAL A 55 9.82 17.79 -6.39
N ILE A 56 10.50 16.73 -5.92
CA ILE A 56 11.72 16.18 -6.53
C ILE A 56 11.46 15.68 -7.96
N ALA A 57 10.30 15.01 -8.19
CA ALA A 57 9.89 14.56 -9.52
C ALA A 57 9.46 15.72 -10.47
N GLY A 58 9.44 16.97 -9.98
CA GLY A 58 9.00 18.11 -10.76
C GLY A 58 7.50 18.11 -11.11
N LEU A 59 6.67 17.39 -10.33
CA LEU A 59 5.23 17.26 -10.56
C LEU A 59 4.41 18.35 -9.88
N VAL A 60 4.94 18.94 -8.83
CA VAL A 60 4.36 20.07 -8.11
C VAL A 60 5.43 21.13 -7.86
N ALA A 61 5.06 22.38 -8.01
CA ALA A 61 5.91 23.51 -7.61
C ALA A 61 5.67 23.82 -6.13
N PRO A 62 6.70 24.15 -5.33
CA PRO A 62 6.49 24.60 -3.95
C PRO A 62 5.84 25.97 -3.89
N ASP A 63 5.40 26.38 -2.70
CA ASP A 63 4.89 27.72 -2.43
C ASP A 63 6.02 28.72 -2.10
N GLU A 64 7.09 28.22 -1.45
CA GLU A 64 8.25 29.01 -1.06
C GLU A 64 9.55 28.21 -1.20
N GLY A 65 10.68 28.90 -1.31
CA GLY A 65 12.01 28.31 -1.31
C GLY A 65 12.70 28.33 -2.68
N TYR A 66 13.64 27.41 -2.87
CA TYR A 66 14.41 27.27 -4.11
C TYR A 66 14.52 25.80 -4.47
N VAL A 67 14.31 25.48 -5.76
CA VAL A 67 14.41 24.11 -6.30
C VAL A 67 15.20 24.10 -7.60
N ALA A 68 16.25 23.28 -7.64
CA ALA A 68 16.96 22.95 -8.87
C ALA A 68 16.93 21.43 -9.09
N LEU A 69 16.55 21.01 -10.31
CA LEU A 69 16.41 19.61 -10.73
C LEU A 69 17.27 19.38 -11.98
N SER A 70 18.12 18.37 -11.94
CA SER A 70 19.03 18.02 -13.06
C SER A 70 19.81 19.21 -13.63
N GLY A 71 20.22 20.13 -12.74
CA GLY A 71 20.97 21.34 -13.11
C GLY A 71 20.11 22.53 -13.58
N ASN A 72 18.79 22.40 -13.69
CA ASN A 72 17.86 23.46 -14.07
C ASN A 72 17.21 24.04 -12.82
N VAL A 73 17.22 25.40 -12.69
CA VAL A 73 16.47 26.07 -11.61
C VAL A 73 15.01 26.10 -11.99
N VAL A 74 14.20 25.28 -11.34
CA VAL A 74 12.78 25.12 -11.68
C VAL A 74 11.86 26.00 -10.84
N PHE A 75 12.34 26.43 -9.66
CA PHE A 75 11.61 27.34 -8.76
C PHE A 75 12.59 28.22 -7.95
N ASP A 76 12.31 29.51 -7.87
CA ASP A 76 13.03 30.48 -7.04
C ASP A 76 12.11 31.64 -6.59
N GLU A 77 12.66 32.73 -6.09
CA GLU A 77 11.92 33.93 -5.64
C GLU A 77 10.99 34.53 -6.73
N SER A 78 11.26 34.27 -8.02
CA SER A 78 10.42 34.73 -9.14
C SER A 78 9.26 33.77 -9.45
N GLY A 79 9.22 32.63 -8.76
CA GLY A 79 8.19 31.57 -8.87
C GLY A 79 8.62 30.38 -9.72
N ALA A 80 7.64 29.66 -10.28
CA ALA A 80 7.86 28.45 -11.05
C ALA A 80 8.25 28.73 -12.51
N HIS A 81 9.32 28.12 -13.00
CA HIS A 81 9.85 28.20 -14.35
C HIS A 81 9.36 27.04 -15.22
N ALA A 82 8.25 27.21 -15.94
CA ALA A 82 7.55 26.13 -16.66
C ALA A 82 8.42 25.40 -17.70
N ASP A 83 9.28 26.12 -18.42
CA ASP A 83 10.16 25.52 -19.43
C ASP A 83 11.30 24.72 -18.80
N GLU A 84 11.84 25.18 -17.68
CA GLU A 84 12.87 24.49 -16.92
C GLU A 84 12.28 23.21 -16.26
N TYR A 85 11.04 23.27 -15.75
CA TYR A 85 10.32 22.07 -15.29
C TYR A 85 10.14 21.05 -16.41
N ARG A 86 9.79 21.49 -17.63
CA ARG A 86 9.63 20.59 -18.79
C ARG A 86 10.96 19.92 -19.12
N THR A 87 12.03 20.69 -19.17
CA THR A 87 13.38 20.18 -19.44
C THR A 87 13.84 19.19 -18.38
N ALA A 88 13.73 19.54 -17.11
CA ALA A 88 14.14 18.67 -16.00
C ALA A 88 13.38 17.34 -15.97
N ARG A 89 12.06 17.35 -16.23
CA ARG A 89 11.23 16.15 -16.24
C ARG A 89 11.58 15.14 -17.33
N CYS A 90 12.20 15.55 -18.42
CA CYS A 90 12.67 14.61 -19.44
C CYS A 90 13.72 13.62 -18.88
N GLY A 91 14.47 14.01 -17.84
CA GLY A 91 15.48 13.18 -17.19
C GLY A 91 15.04 12.53 -15.87
N ILE A 92 13.76 12.68 -15.47
CA ILE A 92 13.25 12.20 -14.20
C ILE A 92 12.06 11.25 -14.44
N GLY A 93 12.24 9.98 -14.09
CA GLY A 93 11.17 8.98 -14.04
C GLY A 93 10.51 8.96 -12.67
N ALA A 94 9.18 8.77 -12.61
CA ALA A 94 8.44 8.69 -11.36
C ALA A 94 7.48 7.50 -11.33
N VAL A 95 7.50 6.72 -10.24
CA VAL A 95 6.55 5.63 -9.98
C VAL A 95 5.72 5.99 -8.74
N PHE A 96 4.39 5.97 -8.88
CA PHE A 96 3.48 6.36 -7.82
C PHE A 96 3.05 5.18 -6.94
N GLN A 97 2.53 5.50 -5.78
CA GLN A 97 2.03 4.53 -4.80
C GLN A 97 0.87 3.66 -5.36
N HIS A 98 0.06 4.23 -6.26
CA HIS A 98 -1.07 3.57 -6.91
C HIS A 98 -0.77 3.37 -8.40
N PRO A 99 -0.33 2.17 -8.81
CA PRO A 99 0.05 1.91 -10.20
C PRO A 99 -1.13 2.04 -11.17
N GLU A 100 -2.36 1.78 -10.70
CA GLU A 100 -3.58 1.95 -11.49
C GLU A 100 -3.81 3.37 -11.98
N ASP A 101 -3.30 4.38 -11.26
CA ASP A 101 -3.39 5.79 -11.64
C ASP A 101 -2.35 6.18 -12.71
N GLN A 102 -1.35 5.34 -12.93
CA GLN A 102 -0.26 5.56 -13.91
C GLN A 102 -0.51 4.87 -15.26
N ILE A 103 -1.31 3.81 -15.28
CA ILE A 103 -1.62 3.05 -16.48
C ILE A 103 -2.58 3.86 -17.35
N VAL A 104 -2.18 4.16 -18.59
CA VAL A 104 -2.94 5.00 -19.54
C VAL A 104 -3.52 4.22 -20.71
N THR A 105 -2.97 3.03 -21.03
CA THR A 105 -3.40 2.26 -22.20
C THR A 105 -4.04 0.93 -21.82
N THR A 106 -4.60 0.25 -22.81
CA THR A 106 -5.22 -1.09 -22.65
C THR A 106 -4.35 -2.23 -23.16
N VAL A 107 -3.13 -1.93 -23.61
CA VAL A 107 -2.13 -2.90 -24.03
C VAL A 107 -0.82 -2.60 -23.30
N THR A 108 -0.23 -3.60 -22.65
CA THR A 108 0.99 -3.44 -21.84
C THR A 108 2.15 -2.85 -22.65
N GLU A 109 2.35 -3.28 -23.88
CA GLU A 109 3.42 -2.76 -24.76
C GLU A 109 3.25 -1.27 -25.03
N ASP A 110 2.02 -0.84 -25.35
CA ASP A 110 1.70 0.56 -25.64
C ASP A 110 1.87 1.44 -24.36
N ASP A 111 1.57 0.86 -23.20
CA ASP A 111 1.72 1.56 -21.92
C ASP A 111 3.21 1.80 -21.59
N VAL A 112 4.05 0.82 -21.79
CA VAL A 112 5.52 0.93 -21.62
C VAL A 112 6.14 1.85 -22.67
N ALA A 113 5.59 1.88 -23.91
CA ALA A 113 6.03 2.78 -24.99
C ALA A 113 5.73 4.24 -24.73
N PHE A 114 4.67 4.53 -23.94
CA PHE A 114 4.11 5.87 -23.78
C PHE A 114 5.15 6.93 -23.34
N GLY A 115 6.02 6.60 -22.39
CA GLY A 115 7.10 7.49 -21.95
C GLY A 115 8.13 7.76 -23.04
N PRO A 116 8.78 6.75 -23.61
CA PRO A 116 9.73 6.88 -24.72
C PRO A 116 9.17 7.63 -25.94
N GLU A 117 7.91 7.38 -26.33
CA GLU A 117 7.26 8.07 -27.44
C GLU A 117 7.13 9.59 -27.15
N ASN A 118 6.74 9.96 -25.93
CA ASN A 118 6.68 11.37 -25.52
C ASN A 118 8.05 12.06 -25.44
N LEU A 119 9.11 11.29 -25.26
CA LEU A 119 10.50 11.76 -25.35
C LEU A 119 11.03 11.82 -26.78
N ALA A 120 10.21 11.46 -27.78
CA ALA A 120 10.56 11.40 -29.19
C ALA A 120 11.76 10.47 -29.48
N ILE A 121 11.86 9.36 -28.78
CA ILE A 121 12.85 8.29 -29.03
C ILE A 121 12.53 7.63 -30.38
N GLU A 122 13.54 7.21 -31.14
CA GLU A 122 13.40 6.53 -32.40
C GLU A 122 12.66 5.18 -32.24
N HIS A 123 11.75 4.87 -33.17
CA HIS A 123 10.82 3.73 -33.08
C HIS A 123 11.54 2.37 -32.86
N ASP A 124 12.65 2.13 -33.56
CA ASP A 124 13.41 0.88 -33.44
C ASP A 124 14.05 0.75 -32.04
N GLU A 125 14.48 1.85 -31.44
CA GLU A 125 15.02 1.89 -30.08
C GLU A 125 13.91 1.68 -29.05
N ILE A 126 12.72 2.23 -29.24
CA ILE A 126 11.56 2.01 -28.35
C ILE A 126 11.27 0.51 -28.21
N GLY A 127 11.24 -0.23 -29.31
CA GLY A 127 10.98 -1.69 -29.28
C GLY A 127 12.02 -2.47 -28.46
N LEU A 128 13.30 -2.07 -28.50
CA LEU A 128 14.37 -2.66 -27.69
C LEU A 128 14.21 -2.32 -26.21
N ARG A 129 13.90 -1.05 -25.90
CA ARG A 129 13.69 -0.57 -24.53
C ARG A 129 12.49 -1.26 -23.87
N ILE A 130 11.38 -1.41 -24.59
CA ILE A 130 10.19 -2.14 -24.11
C ILE A 130 10.54 -3.56 -23.74
N SER A 131 11.22 -4.27 -24.68
CA SER A 131 11.58 -5.67 -24.46
C SER A 131 12.48 -5.86 -23.26
N GLY A 132 13.54 -5.03 -23.13
CA GLY A 132 14.44 -5.07 -21.98
C GLY A 132 13.76 -4.69 -20.66
N SER A 133 12.87 -3.70 -20.67
CA SER A 133 12.16 -3.26 -19.48
C SER A 133 11.14 -4.29 -18.98
N LEU A 134 10.38 -4.91 -19.90
CA LEU A 134 9.43 -5.97 -19.54
C LEU A 134 10.16 -7.23 -19.02
N ASP A 135 11.30 -7.57 -19.61
CA ASP A 135 12.10 -8.70 -19.18
C ASP A 135 12.68 -8.47 -17.76
N ALA A 136 13.18 -7.27 -17.50
CA ALA A 136 13.74 -6.89 -16.19
C ALA A 136 12.72 -7.05 -15.03
N VAL A 137 11.43 -6.85 -15.28
CA VAL A 137 10.36 -6.96 -14.28
C VAL A 137 9.55 -8.27 -14.40
N ASP A 138 9.98 -9.25 -15.19
CA ASP A 138 9.30 -10.54 -15.39
C ASP A 138 7.86 -10.39 -15.91
N MET A 139 7.67 -9.51 -16.92
CA MET A 139 6.37 -9.21 -17.52
C MET A 139 6.32 -9.44 -19.04
N SER A 140 7.36 -10.06 -19.64
CA SER A 140 7.45 -10.31 -21.10
C SER A 140 6.28 -11.12 -21.65
N ASP A 141 5.77 -12.12 -20.92
CA ASP A 141 4.61 -12.94 -21.29
C ASP A 141 3.29 -12.13 -21.35
N TYR A 142 3.26 -10.96 -20.73
CA TYR A 142 2.09 -10.10 -20.64
C TYR A 142 2.08 -8.93 -21.62
N ARG A 143 3.03 -8.90 -22.57
CA ARG A 143 3.26 -7.81 -23.51
C ARG A 143 2.00 -7.34 -24.24
N ALA A 144 1.18 -8.28 -24.74
CA ALA A 144 -0.06 -8.00 -25.46
C ALA A 144 -1.31 -7.99 -24.56
N SER A 145 -1.13 -8.12 -23.26
CA SER A 145 -2.26 -8.23 -22.31
C SER A 145 -2.78 -6.85 -21.89
N ASN A 146 -4.01 -6.82 -21.36
CA ASN A 146 -4.60 -5.58 -20.87
C ASN A 146 -4.17 -5.32 -19.41
N PRO A 147 -3.36 -4.27 -19.13
CA PRO A 147 -2.85 -3.99 -17.80
C PRO A 147 -3.95 -3.61 -16.80
N THR A 148 -5.07 -3.03 -17.22
CA THR A 148 -6.16 -2.65 -16.32
C THR A 148 -6.90 -3.85 -15.72
N ARG A 149 -6.71 -5.05 -16.28
CA ARG A 149 -7.31 -6.31 -15.80
C ARG A 149 -6.35 -7.16 -14.95
N MET A 150 -5.14 -6.67 -14.74
CA MET A 150 -4.10 -7.37 -14.00
C MET A 150 -4.21 -7.15 -12.49
N SER A 151 -3.48 -7.97 -11.72
CA SER A 151 -3.34 -7.76 -10.27
C SER A 151 -2.52 -6.49 -10.00
N GLY A 152 -2.74 -5.85 -8.82
CA GLY A 152 -1.99 -4.65 -8.44
C GLY A 152 -0.46 -4.83 -8.48
N GLY A 153 0.05 -6.03 -8.14
CA GLY A 153 1.48 -6.33 -8.25
C GLY A 153 1.98 -6.42 -9.70
N GLN A 154 1.16 -6.91 -10.65
CA GLN A 154 1.49 -6.89 -12.07
C GLN A 154 1.43 -5.47 -12.63
N GLN A 155 0.43 -4.69 -12.26
CA GLN A 155 0.32 -3.28 -12.63
C GLN A 155 1.52 -2.48 -12.13
N GLN A 156 1.97 -2.75 -10.90
CA GLN A 156 3.17 -2.13 -10.33
C GLN A 156 4.43 -2.45 -11.16
N ARG A 157 4.62 -3.70 -11.57
CA ARG A 157 5.72 -4.11 -12.43
C ARG A 157 5.67 -3.41 -13.79
N ILE A 158 4.47 -3.25 -14.38
CA ILE A 158 4.30 -2.53 -15.65
C ILE A 158 4.63 -1.05 -15.50
N ALA A 159 4.15 -0.38 -14.43
CA ALA A 159 4.50 1.02 -14.16
C ALA A 159 6.02 1.21 -14.01
N ILE A 160 6.70 0.27 -13.33
CA ILE A 160 8.17 0.27 -13.24
C ILE A 160 8.80 0.06 -14.61
N ALA A 161 8.30 -0.89 -15.44
CA ALA A 161 8.82 -1.12 -16.79
C ALA A 161 8.71 0.14 -17.66
N GLY A 162 7.60 0.88 -17.58
CA GLY A 162 7.43 2.16 -18.28
C GLY A 162 8.49 3.19 -17.89
N MET A 163 8.84 3.26 -16.60
CA MET A 163 9.91 4.16 -16.15
C MET A 163 11.31 3.69 -16.55
N LEU A 164 11.57 2.37 -16.56
CA LEU A 164 12.82 1.80 -17.04
C LEU A 164 13.05 2.09 -18.53
N ALA A 165 11.97 2.02 -19.34
CA ALA A 165 12.03 2.28 -20.78
C ALA A 165 12.39 3.74 -21.10
N MET A 166 12.15 4.67 -20.19
CA MET A 166 12.55 6.08 -20.34
C MET A 166 14.06 6.29 -20.21
N ASP A 167 14.79 5.39 -19.54
CA ASP A 167 16.24 5.47 -19.29
C ASP A 167 16.64 6.80 -18.62
N SER A 168 15.95 7.16 -17.54
CA SER A 168 16.09 8.44 -16.86
C SER A 168 17.30 8.49 -15.95
N ASP A 169 17.93 9.69 -15.83
CA ASP A 169 19.05 9.98 -14.90
C ASP A 169 18.65 9.88 -13.41
N VAL A 170 17.40 10.20 -13.13
CA VAL A 170 16.82 10.22 -11.78
C VAL A 170 15.55 9.40 -11.76
N LEU A 171 15.40 8.55 -10.77
CA LEU A 171 14.22 7.71 -10.57
C LEU A 171 13.62 7.98 -9.17
N VAL A 172 12.38 8.42 -9.14
CA VAL A 172 11.61 8.69 -7.90
C VAL A 172 10.52 7.65 -7.75
N LEU A 173 10.58 6.88 -6.67
CA LEU A 173 9.67 5.74 -6.44
C LEU A 173 8.95 5.92 -5.10
N ASP A 174 7.62 6.04 -5.14
CA ASP A 174 6.79 6.16 -3.93
C ASP A 174 6.15 4.81 -3.58
N GLU A 175 6.73 4.10 -2.60
CA GLU A 175 6.35 2.76 -2.14
C GLU A 175 6.21 1.72 -3.28
N PRO A 176 7.21 1.57 -4.19
CA PRO A 176 7.07 0.80 -5.42
C PRO A 176 6.88 -0.71 -5.20
N THR A 177 7.16 -1.21 -4.01
CA THR A 177 7.09 -2.63 -3.69
C THR A 177 5.93 -3.00 -2.77
N ALA A 178 5.09 -2.02 -2.38
CA ALA A 178 3.98 -2.22 -1.43
C ALA A 178 2.96 -3.30 -1.88
N MET A 179 2.77 -3.46 -3.20
CA MET A 179 1.84 -4.43 -3.81
C MET A 179 2.52 -5.75 -4.18
N LEU A 180 3.85 -5.86 -3.98
CA LEU A 180 4.63 -7.04 -4.40
C LEU A 180 4.74 -8.06 -3.26
N ASP A 181 4.87 -9.32 -3.64
CA ASP A 181 5.27 -10.38 -2.73
C ASP A 181 6.78 -10.29 -2.43
N PRO A 182 7.31 -11.02 -1.43
CA PRO A 182 8.73 -10.92 -1.06
C PRO A 182 9.70 -11.21 -2.22
N GLN A 183 9.36 -12.15 -3.10
CA GLN A 183 10.19 -12.45 -4.26
C GLN A 183 10.16 -11.29 -5.26
N GLY A 184 8.98 -10.78 -5.61
CA GLY A 184 8.82 -9.65 -6.49
C GLY A 184 9.52 -8.39 -5.98
N ARG A 185 9.54 -8.18 -4.65
CA ARG A 185 10.29 -7.10 -4.02
C ARG A 185 11.80 -7.28 -4.24
N ALA A 186 12.33 -8.46 -3.97
CA ALA A 186 13.74 -8.76 -4.17
C ALA A 186 14.16 -8.59 -5.65
N ASP A 187 13.28 -8.97 -6.58
CA ASP A 187 13.53 -8.80 -8.03
C ASP A 187 13.63 -7.31 -8.40
N ILE A 188 12.71 -6.47 -7.91
CA ILE A 188 12.75 -5.02 -8.15
C ILE A 188 13.97 -4.38 -7.49
N MET A 189 14.31 -4.74 -6.25
CA MET A 189 15.50 -4.20 -5.59
C MET A 189 16.77 -4.51 -6.37
N ARG A 190 16.91 -5.72 -6.93
CA ARG A 190 18.03 -6.08 -7.81
C ARG A 190 18.08 -5.22 -9.09
N VAL A 191 16.92 -4.93 -9.71
CA VAL A 191 16.86 -4.02 -10.86
C VAL A 191 17.32 -2.60 -10.47
N LEU A 192 16.91 -2.11 -9.30
CA LEU A 192 17.35 -0.81 -8.79
C LEU A 192 18.86 -0.80 -8.48
N ASP A 193 19.43 -1.90 -7.99
CA ASP A 193 20.88 -2.04 -7.79
C ASP A 193 21.62 -1.91 -9.12
N GLU A 194 21.17 -2.61 -10.17
CA GLU A 194 21.76 -2.55 -11.52
C GLU A 194 21.68 -1.16 -12.14
N LEU A 195 20.58 -0.40 -11.89
CA LEU A 195 20.43 0.98 -12.36
C LEU A 195 21.38 1.93 -11.64
N GLN A 196 21.51 1.79 -10.31
CA GLN A 196 22.45 2.58 -9.54
C GLN A 196 23.89 2.35 -9.99
N ASP A 197 24.27 1.11 -10.24
CA ASP A 197 25.61 0.73 -10.77
C ASP A 197 25.90 1.40 -12.13
N ARG A 198 24.85 1.70 -12.92
CA ARG A 198 24.96 2.45 -14.19
C ARG A 198 25.01 3.97 -13.98
N GLY A 199 24.82 4.44 -12.74
CA GLY A 199 24.88 5.86 -12.36
C GLY A 199 23.52 6.56 -12.23
N THR A 200 22.41 5.82 -12.29
CA THR A 200 21.07 6.37 -12.03
C THR A 200 20.95 6.79 -10.56
N THR A 201 20.42 7.98 -10.32
CA THR A 201 20.12 8.49 -8.98
C THR A 201 18.75 7.98 -8.55
N ILE A 202 18.64 7.40 -7.37
CA ILE A 202 17.40 6.75 -6.92
C ILE A 202 16.88 7.42 -5.65
N ILE A 203 15.63 7.84 -5.68
CA ILE A 203 14.89 8.36 -4.52
C ILE A 203 13.75 7.39 -4.22
N LEU A 204 13.86 6.66 -3.13
CA LEU A 204 12.91 5.62 -2.73
C LEU A 204 12.16 6.02 -1.48
N VAL A 205 10.85 6.22 -1.57
CA VAL A 205 9.99 6.35 -0.38
C VAL A 205 9.63 4.95 0.08
N THR A 206 10.04 4.59 1.27
CA THR A 206 9.77 3.27 1.84
C THR A 206 9.69 3.27 3.36
N HIS A 207 9.05 2.24 3.90
CA HIS A 207 9.03 1.92 5.33
C HIS A 207 9.52 0.48 5.61
N HIS A 208 10.01 -0.22 4.58
CA HIS A 208 10.54 -1.57 4.67
C HIS A 208 12.03 -1.54 5.05
N ALA A 209 12.40 -2.22 6.14
CA ALA A 209 13.77 -2.23 6.64
C ALA A 209 14.76 -2.86 5.64
N ASP A 210 14.35 -3.90 4.95
CA ASP A 210 15.12 -4.59 3.91
C ASP A 210 15.46 -3.67 2.72
N GLU A 211 14.60 -2.74 2.36
CA GLU A 211 14.87 -1.76 1.31
C GLU A 211 15.81 -0.64 1.75
N LEU A 212 15.77 -0.29 3.06
CA LEU A 212 16.68 0.70 3.64
C LEU A 212 18.12 0.21 3.63
N GLU A 213 18.38 -1.10 3.71
CA GLU A 213 19.71 -1.70 3.67
C GLU A 213 20.45 -1.44 2.34
N HIS A 214 19.71 -1.18 1.25
CA HIS A 214 20.27 -0.86 -0.06
C HIS A 214 20.57 0.65 -0.26
N ALA A 215 20.19 1.51 0.69
CA ALA A 215 20.36 2.96 0.56
C ALA A 215 21.76 3.41 0.99
N ASP A 216 22.33 4.36 0.24
CA ASP A 216 23.55 5.07 0.68
C ASP A 216 23.22 6.00 1.86
N ARG A 217 21.98 6.55 1.86
CA ARG A 217 21.55 7.57 2.81
C ARG A 217 20.07 7.47 3.10
N VAL A 218 19.71 7.63 4.36
CA VAL A 218 18.32 7.62 4.83
C VAL A 218 17.95 9.00 5.37
N ILE A 219 16.87 9.56 4.85
CA ILE A 219 16.31 10.84 5.26
C ILE A 219 14.99 10.59 5.97
N GLN A 220 14.91 11.03 7.20
CA GLN A 220 13.71 10.88 8.02
C GLN A 220 12.92 12.18 8.06
N LEU A 221 11.65 12.12 7.66
CA LEU A 221 10.70 13.23 7.74
C LEU A 221 9.74 13.06 8.91
N GLU A 222 9.43 14.16 9.58
CA GLU A 222 8.36 14.24 10.58
C GLU A 222 7.70 15.63 10.51
N ALA A 223 6.36 15.65 10.41
CA ALA A 223 5.56 16.88 10.34
C ALA A 223 6.09 17.94 9.34
N GLY A 224 6.53 17.52 8.15
CA GLY A 224 7.02 18.41 7.10
C GLY A 224 8.49 18.79 7.19
N HIS A 225 9.22 18.38 8.24
CA HIS A 225 10.63 18.70 8.44
C HIS A 225 11.53 17.47 8.27
N ILE A 226 12.78 17.68 7.86
CA ILE A 226 13.83 16.66 7.94
C ILE A 226 14.33 16.63 9.38
N VAL A 227 14.07 15.52 10.08
CA VAL A 227 14.51 15.30 11.47
C VAL A 227 15.72 14.39 11.56
N GLY A 228 16.10 13.77 10.46
CA GLY A 228 17.26 12.90 10.38
C GLY A 228 17.75 12.75 8.95
N ASP A 229 19.08 12.77 8.81
CA ASP A 229 19.78 12.64 7.55
C ASP A 229 21.15 12.00 7.83
N GLY A 230 21.45 10.87 7.18
CA GLY A 230 22.71 10.16 7.40
C GLY A 230 22.76 8.80 6.75
N PRO A 231 23.92 8.11 6.85
CA PRO A 231 24.12 6.77 6.32
C PRO A 231 23.08 5.76 6.81
N ALA A 232 22.73 4.80 5.97
CA ALA A 232 21.76 3.75 6.31
C ALA A 232 22.17 2.96 7.56
N ASP A 233 23.44 2.61 7.68
CA ASP A 233 23.99 1.81 8.80
C ASP A 233 23.74 2.42 10.19
N GLU A 234 23.77 3.74 10.29
CA GLU A 234 23.55 4.45 11.55
C GLU A 234 22.05 4.53 11.91
N ARG A 235 21.17 4.59 10.89
CA ARG A 235 19.73 4.76 11.04
C ARG A 235 18.97 3.45 11.24
N LEU A 236 19.46 2.36 10.67
CA LEU A 236 18.90 1.00 10.84
C LEU A 236 19.04 0.45 12.27
N ARG A 237 19.91 1.01 13.10
CA ARG A 237 20.10 0.62 14.51
C ARG A 237 18.94 1.04 15.43
N MET A 238 17.89 1.67 14.93
CA MET A 238 16.67 1.89 15.73
C MET A 238 16.06 0.54 16.12
N PRO A 239 15.77 0.31 17.41
CA PRO A 239 15.29 -0.98 17.85
C PRO A 239 13.96 -1.29 17.17
N VAL A 240 13.95 -2.29 16.29
CA VAL A 240 12.74 -2.96 15.87
C VAL A 240 12.15 -3.57 17.13
N GLN A 241 11.19 -2.90 17.76
CA GLN A 241 10.47 -3.48 18.87
C GLN A 241 9.74 -4.70 18.33
N SER A 242 10.29 -5.87 18.61
CA SER A 242 9.62 -7.14 18.33
C SER A 242 8.25 -7.12 19.02
N VAL A 243 7.20 -7.04 18.24
CA VAL A 243 5.87 -7.35 18.76
C VAL A 243 5.92 -8.83 19.10
N GLY A 244 5.90 -9.16 20.39
CA GLY A 244 5.79 -10.55 20.81
C GLY A 244 4.59 -11.16 20.07
N LEU A 245 4.85 -12.19 19.27
CA LEU A 245 3.78 -12.97 18.66
C LEU A 245 2.89 -13.46 19.81
N PRO A 246 1.55 -13.39 19.66
CA PRO A 246 0.67 -13.98 20.66
C PRO A 246 1.10 -15.44 20.84
N LYS A 247 1.23 -15.87 22.11
CA LYS A 247 1.58 -17.27 22.43
C LYS A 247 0.62 -18.16 21.66
N ARG A 248 1.19 -19.08 20.88
CA ARG A 248 0.42 -20.15 20.24
C ARG A 248 -0.39 -20.84 21.33
N ILE A 249 -1.69 -20.83 21.22
CA ILE A 249 -2.55 -21.64 22.07
C ILE A 249 -2.49 -23.03 21.45
N ASP A 250 -1.55 -23.85 21.93
CA ASP A 250 -1.49 -25.28 21.58
C ASP A 250 -2.58 -26.01 22.39
N ASP A 251 -3.82 -25.63 22.14
CA ASP A 251 -4.99 -26.33 22.69
C ASP A 251 -5.51 -27.30 21.63
N GLU A 252 -5.08 -28.54 21.71
CA GLU A 252 -5.57 -29.64 20.87
C GLU A 252 -7.11 -29.87 21.03
N SER A 253 -7.75 -29.23 22.02
CA SER A 253 -9.19 -29.26 22.27
C SER A 253 -9.94 -28.06 21.65
N ALA A 254 -9.28 -27.14 20.96
CA ALA A 254 -9.91 -25.94 20.40
C ALA A 254 -11.03 -26.34 19.41
N GLU A 255 -12.26 -25.89 19.71
CA GLU A 255 -13.42 -26.11 18.84
C GLU A 255 -13.18 -25.51 17.46
N THR A 256 -13.32 -26.31 16.39
CA THR A 256 -13.14 -25.90 15.01
C THR A 256 -14.18 -24.84 14.63
N LEU A 257 -13.72 -23.66 14.22
CA LEU A 257 -14.56 -22.56 13.74
C LEU A 257 -14.78 -22.64 12.22
N ILE A 258 -13.72 -22.91 11.46
CA ILE A 258 -13.75 -23.01 9.99
C ILE A 258 -13.21 -24.37 9.58
N GLU A 259 -13.91 -25.04 8.69
CA GLU A 259 -13.47 -26.29 8.06
C GLU A 259 -13.70 -26.21 6.56
N ALA A 260 -12.65 -26.38 5.78
CA ALA A 260 -12.67 -26.52 4.33
C ALA A 260 -12.18 -27.93 3.96
N ARG A 261 -12.94 -28.64 3.12
CA ARG A 261 -12.63 -30.01 2.68
C ARG A 261 -12.64 -30.09 1.17
N ASP A 262 -11.50 -30.44 0.62
CA ASP A 262 -11.30 -30.75 -0.81
C ASP A 262 -11.83 -29.67 -1.76
N ILE A 263 -11.62 -28.39 -1.40
CA ILE A 263 -12.10 -27.27 -2.19
C ILE A 263 -11.20 -27.02 -3.38
N SER A 264 -11.80 -26.83 -4.56
CA SER A 264 -11.13 -26.36 -5.78
C SER A 264 -11.89 -25.18 -6.35
N TYR A 265 -11.19 -24.30 -7.05
CA TYR A 265 -11.80 -23.13 -7.64
C TYR A 265 -11.14 -22.71 -8.96
N ARG A 266 -12.01 -22.35 -9.93
CA ARG A 266 -11.64 -21.77 -11.21
C ARG A 266 -12.58 -20.62 -11.53
N TYR A 267 -12.05 -19.50 -12.01
CA TYR A 267 -12.87 -18.43 -12.55
C TYR A 267 -13.52 -18.85 -13.87
N VAL A 268 -14.68 -18.24 -14.20
CA VAL A 268 -15.54 -18.68 -15.34
C VAL A 268 -14.79 -18.75 -16.67
N ASP A 269 -13.91 -17.79 -16.94
CA ASP A 269 -13.17 -17.68 -18.21
C ASP A 269 -11.69 -18.04 -18.08
N ALA A 270 -11.27 -18.68 -16.97
CA ALA A 270 -9.89 -19.05 -16.74
C ALA A 270 -9.59 -20.47 -17.24
N GLU A 271 -8.46 -20.67 -17.89
CA GLU A 271 -7.96 -21.98 -18.34
C GLU A 271 -7.39 -22.81 -17.18
N ARG A 272 -6.93 -22.16 -16.10
CA ARG A 272 -6.27 -22.81 -14.97
C ARG A 272 -7.06 -22.64 -13.69
N ASP A 273 -6.96 -23.63 -12.80
CA ASP A 273 -7.51 -23.55 -11.45
C ASP A 273 -6.68 -22.59 -10.60
N VAL A 274 -7.37 -21.80 -9.76
CA VAL A 274 -6.73 -20.92 -8.79
C VAL A 274 -6.08 -21.75 -7.69
N PHE A 275 -6.78 -22.79 -7.24
CA PHE A 275 -6.27 -23.83 -6.35
C PHE A 275 -7.10 -25.12 -6.51
N ASN A 276 -6.47 -26.25 -6.19
CA ASN A 276 -7.04 -27.58 -6.31
C ASN A 276 -6.88 -28.33 -5.00
N HIS A 277 -7.93 -29.08 -4.63
CA HIS A 277 -7.92 -30.04 -3.51
C HIS A 277 -7.41 -29.45 -2.18
N LEU A 278 -7.72 -28.18 -1.91
CA LEU A 278 -7.30 -27.50 -0.69
C LEU A 278 -8.18 -27.94 0.49
N SER A 279 -7.54 -28.41 1.58
CA SER A 279 -8.21 -28.75 2.83
C SER A 279 -7.47 -28.11 4.01
N PHE A 280 -8.22 -27.51 4.93
CA PHE A 280 -7.68 -26.93 6.16
C PHE A 280 -8.78 -26.76 7.21
N SER A 281 -8.36 -26.57 8.45
CA SER A 281 -9.23 -26.18 9.56
C SER A 281 -8.62 -25.02 10.33
N ILE A 282 -9.49 -24.18 10.93
CA ILE A 282 -9.10 -23.06 11.80
C ILE A 282 -9.92 -23.15 13.08
N GLY A 283 -9.25 -23.15 14.23
CA GLY A 283 -9.86 -23.19 15.56
C GLY A 283 -10.42 -21.85 16.01
N LYS A 284 -11.26 -21.85 17.03
CA LYS A 284 -11.71 -20.62 17.69
C LYS A 284 -10.52 -19.92 18.38
N GLY A 285 -10.39 -18.60 18.18
CA GLY A 285 -9.31 -17.81 18.76
C GLY A 285 -7.95 -17.96 18.05
N GLU A 286 -7.87 -18.82 17.02
CA GLU A 286 -6.66 -19.00 16.24
C GLU A 286 -6.41 -17.81 15.31
N THR A 287 -5.14 -17.40 15.21
CA THR A 287 -4.68 -16.40 14.23
C THR A 287 -3.89 -17.11 13.13
N VAL A 288 -4.41 -17.07 11.91
CA VAL A 288 -3.81 -17.72 10.75
C VAL A 288 -3.28 -16.69 9.76
N ALA A 289 -2.01 -16.80 9.39
CA ALA A 289 -1.40 -16.01 8.32
C ALA A 289 -1.52 -16.75 6.98
N LEU A 290 -2.24 -16.14 6.02
CA LEU A 290 -2.37 -16.67 4.67
C LEU A 290 -1.26 -16.10 3.79
N MET A 291 -0.22 -16.89 3.55
CA MET A 291 0.98 -16.49 2.79
C MET A 291 1.02 -17.15 1.41
N GLY A 292 1.75 -16.54 0.49
CA GLY A 292 1.98 -17.07 -0.85
C GLY A 292 2.21 -15.98 -1.87
N ARG A 293 2.68 -16.36 -3.08
CA ARG A 293 2.96 -15.46 -4.21
C ARG A 293 1.70 -14.69 -4.64
N ASN A 294 1.91 -13.57 -5.36
CA ASN A 294 0.81 -12.88 -6.03
C ASN A 294 0.14 -13.81 -7.03
N GLY A 295 -1.20 -13.78 -7.10
CA GLY A 295 -1.96 -14.75 -7.91
C GLY A 295 -2.22 -16.12 -7.28
N ALA A 296 -1.63 -16.46 -6.14
CA ALA A 296 -1.83 -17.77 -5.47
C ALA A 296 -3.25 -18.01 -4.89
N GLY A 297 -4.20 -17.12 -5.14
CA GLY A 297 -5.59 -17.29 -4.72
C GLY A 297 -5.92 -16.86 -3.29
N LYS A 298 -5.02 -16.16 -2.58
CA LYS A 298 -5.25 -15.68 -1.19
C LYS A 298 -6.55 -14.89 -1.04
N THR A 299 -6.74 -13.88 -1.88
CA THR A 299 -7.96 -13.04 -1.88
C THR A 299 -9.19 -13.85 -2.26
N THR A 300 -9.06 -14.77 -3.21
CA THR A 300 -10.14 -15.66 -3.64
C THR A 300 -10.61 -16.55 -2.48
N LEU A 301 -9.66 -17.13 -1.74
CA LEU A 301 -9.96 -17.94 -0.55
C LEU A 301 -10.64 -17.08 0.54
N ALA A 302 -10.11 -15.89 0.84
CA ALA A 302 -10.74 -14.98 1.80
C ALA A 302 -12.18 -14.62 1.42
N ARG A 303 -12.45 -14.36 0.13
CA ARG A 303 -13.80 -14.10 -0.40
C ARG A 303 -14.73 -15.31 -0.27
N MET A 304 -14.22 -16.54 -0.44
CA MET A 304 -15.01 -17.74 -0.23
C MET A 304 -15.42 -17.93 1.23
N LEU A 305 -14.53 -17.64 2.18
CA LEU A 305 -14.86 -17.70 3.61
C LEU A 305 -15.98 -16.72 3.98
N CYS A 306 -16.15 -15.66 3.21
CA CYS A 306 -17.24 -14.68 3.38
C CYS A 306 -18.48 -14.98 2.52
N ALA A 307 -18.50 -16.10 1.78
CA ALA A 307 -19.53 -16.48 0.81
C ALA A 307 -19.75 -15.41 -0.30
N LEU A 308 -18.74 -14.64 -0.62
CA LEU A 308 -18.70 -13.74 -1.79
C LEU A 308 -18.37 -14.50 -3.08
N GLU A 309 -17.62 -15.60 -2.93
CA GLU A 309 -17.35 -16.58 -3.98
C GLU A 309 -17.76 -17.97 -3.46
N LYS A 310 -17.96 -18.92 -4.37
CA LYS A 310 -18.25 -20.32 -4.00
C LYS A 310 -17.22 -21.25 -4.66
N PRO A 311 -16.72 -22.27 -3.98
CA PRO A 311 -15.82 -23.23 -4.59
C PRO A 311 -16.52 -23.99 -5.73
N THR A 312 -15.74 -24.41 -6.74
CA THR A 312 -16.23 -25.25 -7.84
C THR A 312 -16.57 -26.65 -7.31
N THR A 313 -15.72 -27.19 -6.45
CA THR A 313 -15.91 -28.48 -5.77
C THR A 313 -15.59 -28.36 -4.28
N GLY A 314 -15.92 -29.40 -3.51
CA GLY A 314 -15.63 -29.48 -2.08
C GLY A 314 -16.68 -28.84 -1.19
N SER A 315 -16.35 -28.65 0.08
CA SER A 315 -17.26 -28.08 1.09
C SER A 315 -16.55 -27.13 2.05
N ILE A 316 -17.30 -26.11 2.52
CA ILE A 316 -16.85 -25.16 3.53
C ILE A 316 -17.92 -25.06 4.60
N VAL A 317 -17.53 -25.23 5.86
CA VAL A 317 -18.38 -25.06 7.05
C VAL A 317 -17.74 -24.01 7.95
N ILE A 318 -18.52 -23.04 8.42
CA ILE A 318 -18.07 -21.97 9.33
C ILE A 318 -19.07 -21.86 10.47
N ASP A 319 -18.65 -22.06 11.72
CA ASP A 319 -19.49 -22.02 12.92
C ASP A 319 -20.77 -22.89 12.75
N GLY A 320 -20.59 -24.10 12.20
CA GLY A 320 -21.69 -25.00 11.85
C GLY A 320 -22.59 -24.56 10.70
N ILE A 321 -22.25 -23.49 9.99
CA ILE A 321 -22.98 -23.02 8.82
C ILE A 321 -22.32 -23.61 7.57
N ALA A 322 -23.03 -24.46 6.81
CA ALA A 322 -22.54 -24.94 5.53
C ALA A 322 -22.56 -23.80 4.50
N VAL A 323 -21.41 -23.18 4.26
CA VAL A 323 -21.21 -22.08 3.29
C VAL A 323 -21.27 -22.62 1.87
N ALA A 324 -20.62 -23.74 1.63
CA ALA A 324 -20.71 -24.51 0.39
C ALA A 324 -20.78 -25.99 0.69
N THR A 325 -21.59 -26.74 -0.07
CA THR A 325 -21.75 -28.17 0.07
C THR A 325 -21.59 -28.85 -1.27
N ALA A 326 -20.72 -29.86 -1.33
CA ALA A 326 -20.53 -30.65 -2.55
C ALA A 326 -21.86 -31.34 -2.97
N LYS A 327 -22.11 -31.38 -4.28
CA LYS A 327 -23.24 -32.13 -4.88
C LYS A 327 -22.76 -33.46 -5.40
N ALA A 328 -23.66 -34.47 -5.39
CA ALA A 328 -23.37 -35.80 -5.91
C ALA A 328 -22.98 -35.84 -7.40
N ASN A 329 -23.48 -34.91 -8.18
CA ASN A 329 -23.21 -34.76 -9.62
C ASN A 329 -22.09 -33.78 -9.95
N GLY A 330 -21.26 -33.42 -9.00
CA GLY A 330 -20.22 -32.38 -9.11
C GLY A 330 -20.79 -30.96 -8.88
N GLY A 331 -19.86 -30.02 -8.61
CA GLY A 331 -20.20 -28.64 -8.26
C GLY A 331 -20.67 -28.47 -6.80
N THR A 332 -21.07 -27.26 -6.44
CA THR A 332 -21.46 -26.90 -5.08
C THR A 332 -22.86 -26.29 -5.00
N LYS A 333 -23.53 -26.51 -3.85
CA LYS A 333 -24.82 -25.88 -3.54
C LYS A 333 -24.58 -24.51 -2.90
N PRO A 334 -25.23 -23.44 -3.36
CA PRO A 334 -25.07 -22.11 -2.77
C PRO A 334 -25.75 -22.02 -1.41
N LEU A 335 -25.26 -21.08 -0.60
CA LEU A 335 -25.80 -20.72 0.70
C LEU A 335 -27.24 -20.19 0.57
N ASN A 336 -28.16 -20.67 1.39
CA ASN A 336 -29.53 -20.17 1.44
C ASN A 336 -29.60 -18.80 2.14
N ARG A 337 -30.73 -18.06 1.93
CA ARG A 337 -30.87 -16.68 2.44
C ARG A 337 -30.72 -16.61 3.98
N LYS A 338 -31.30 -17.54 4.74
CA LYS A 338 -31.24 -17.58 6.20
C LYS A 338 -29.79 -17.76 6.69
N ASN A 339 -29.08 -18.73 6.12
CA ASN A 339 -27.68 -18.99 6.47
C ASN A 339 -26.75 -17.85 6.02
N ARG A 340 -27.07 -17.16 4.94
CA ARG A 340 -26.28 -15.97 4.51
C ARG A 340 -26.35 -14.84 5.55
N THR A 341 -27.53 -14.56 6.09
CA THR A 341 -27.67 -13.56 7.18
C THR A 341 -26.92 -14.01 8.43
N ARG A 342 -27.01 -15.29 8.79
CA ARG A 342 -26.27 -15.84 9.94
C ARG A 342 -24.76 -15.75 9.72
N LEU A 343 -24.26 -16.09 8.54
CA LEU A 343 -22.83 -16.02 8.20
C LEU A 343 -22.29 -14.60 8.30
N ARG A 344 -23.04 -13.57 7.83
CA ARG A 344 -22.65 -12.15 7.93
C ARG A 344 -22.48 -11.65 9.37
N ARG A 345 -23.15 -12.31 10.35
CA ARG A 345 -22.92 -12.06 11.77
C ARG A 345 -21.71 -12.79 12.33
N THR A 346 -21.28 -13.86 11.64
CA THR A 346 -20.18 -14.71 12.09
C THR A 346 -18.84 -14.28 11.52
N VAL A 347 -18.80 -13.85 10.24
CA VAL A 347 -17.56 -13.52 9.52
C VAL A 347 -17.56 -12.05 9.14
N GLY A 348 -16.57 -11.32 9.61
CA GLY A 348 -16.22 -9.98 9.17
C GLY A 348 -15.18 -10.04 8.05
N TYR A 349 -15.33 -9.21 7.02
CA TYR A 349 -14.41 -9.10 5.91
C TYR A 349 -13.98 -7.65 5.70
N VAL A 350 -12.70 -7.40 5.81
CA VAL A 350 -12.10 -6.11 5.45
C VAL A 350 -11.55 -6.24 4.04
N MET A 351 -12.01 -5.41 3.11
CA MET A 351 -11.54 -5.45 1.71
C MET A 351 -10.08 -5.02 1.59
N GLN A 352 -9.45 -5.30 0.45
CA GLN A 352 -8.08 -4.90 0.14
C GLN A 352 -7.94 -3.36 0.10
N HIS A 353 -8.96 -2.68 -0.44
CA HIS A 353 -9.13 -1.23 -0.46
C HIS A 353 -10.31 -0.85 0.44
N PRO A 354 -10.12 -0.83 1.77
CA PRO A 354 -11.23 -0.65 2.70
C PRO A 354 -11.85 0.75 2.61
N GLU A 355 -11.10 1.76 2.17
CA GLU A 355 -11.58 3.12 1.89
C GLU A 355 -12.72 3.16 0.86
N ARG A 356 -12.78 2.21 -0.07
CA ARG A 356 -13.86 2.09 -1.07
C ARG A 356 -15.18 1.56 -0.49
N GLN A 357 -15.20 1.20 0.80
CA GLN A 357 -16.42 0.75 1.50
C GLN A 357 -17.19 1.89 2.14
N LEU A 358 -16.57 3.08 2.26
CA LEU A 358 -17.14 4.23 2.95
C LEU A 358 -18.17 4.93 2.06
N PHE A 359 -19.33 5.31 2.64
CA PHE A 359 -20.45 5.88 1.87
C PHE A 359 -21.36 6.80 2.68
N ALA A 360 -21.26 6.84 4.02
CA ALA A 360 -22.12 7.67 4.85
C ALA A 360 -21.61 9.13 4.96
N ASP A 361 -22.44 10.02 5.46
CA ASP A 361 -22.12 11.43 5.62
C ASP A 361 -21.16 11.66 6.81
N THR A 362 -21.26 10.84 7.84
CA THR A 362 -20.38 10.89 9.02
C THR A 362 -19.71 9.55 9.30
N VAL A 363 -18.54 9.59 9.96
CA VAL A 363 -17.81 8.40 10.41
C VAL A 363 -18.66 7.55 11.35
N ALA A 364 -19.40 8.19 12.27
CA ALA A 364 -20.25 7.47 13.23
C ALA A 364 -21.38 6.69 12.53
N GLU A 365 -22.01 7.28 11.53
CA GLU A 365 -23.06 6.63 10.73
C GLU A 365 -22.51 5.48 9.89
N ASP A 366 -21.34 5.67 9.27
CA ASP A 366 -20.68 4.63 8.46
C ASP A 366 -20.36 3.41 9.31
N VAL A 367 -19.76 3.61 10.49
CA VAL A 367 -19.41 2.53 11.42
C VAL A 367 -20.67 1.85 12.02
N ALA A 368 -21.74 2.60 12.29
CA ALA A 368 -22.99 2.06 12.84
C ALA A 368 -23.83 1.29 11.80
N TYR A 369 -23.59 1.49 10.52
CA TYR A 369 -24.38 0.89 9.44
C TYR A 369 -24.39 -0.64 9.47
N GLY A 370 -23.22 -1.27 9.68
CA GLY A 370 -23.11 -2.73 9.79
C GLY A 370 -24.00 -3.31 10.90
N PRO A 371 -23.84 -2.90 12.16
CA PRO A 371 -24.69 -3.29 13.28
C PRO A 371 -26.18 -3.08 13.03
N SER A 372 -26.57 -1.93 12.48
CA SER A 372 -27.99 -1.63 12.16
C SER A 372 -28.54 -2.63 11.14
N ASN A 373 -27.80 -2.97 10.08
CA ASN A 373 -28.21 -3.98 9.09
C ASN A 373 -28.26 -5.41 9.65
N LEU A 374 -27.57 -5.67 10.75
CA LEU A 374 -27.67 -6.93 11.49
C LEU A 374 -28.90 -6.98 12.43
N GLY A 375 -29.68 -5.90 12.48
CA GLY A 375 -30.95 -5.81 13.18
C GLY A 375 -30.85 -5.31 14.64
N LEU A 376 -29.78 -4.61 14.98
CA LEU A 376 -29.68 -3.87 16.23
C LEU A 376 -30.51 -2.58 16.13
N ASP A 377 -31.03 -2.11 17.25
CA ASP A 377 -31.66 -0.80 17.28
C ASP A 377 -30.61 0.34 17.13
N THR A 378 -31.08 1.55 16.84
CA THR A 378 -30.18 2.68 16.53
C THR A 378 -29.26 3.03 17.71
N SER A 379 -29.74 2.89 18.96
CA SER A 379 -28.94 3.18 20.16
C SER A 379 -27.83 2.14 20.35
N GLU A 380 -28.17 0.85 20.26
CA GLU A 380 -27.21 -0.25 20.39
C GLU A 380 -26.20 -0.24 19.26
N ALA A 381 -26.63 0.03 18.01
CA ALA A 381 -25.73 0.13 16.85
C ALA A 381 -24.73 1.27 17.03
N MET A 382 -25.17 2.44 17.51
CA MET A 382 -24.29 3.57 17.77
C MET A 382 -23.33 3.30 18.93
N GLU A 383 -23.78 2.63 19.99
CA GLU A 383 -22.90 2.25 21.10
C GLU A 383 -21.77 1.32 20.64
N ARG A 384 -22.05 0.30 19.83
CA ARG A 384 -21.04 -0.59 19.25
C ARG A 384 -20.10 0.16 18.31
N ALA A 385 -20.63 1.10 17.51
CA ALA A 385 -19.81 1.96 16.67
C ALA A 385 -18.81 2.77 17.49
N MET A 386 -19.28 3.39 18.58
CA MET A 386 -18.42 4.17 19.48
C MET A 386 -17.36 3.31 20.17
N GLN A 387 -17.71 2.08 20.60
CA GLN A 387 -16.76 1.14 21.17
C GLN A 387 -15.66 0.75 20.14
N ALA A 388 -16.04 0.46 18.90
CA ALA A 388 -15.10 0.13 17.83
C ALA A 388 -14.17 1.33 17.50
N MET A 389 -14.72 2.54 17.46
CA MET A 389 -13.94 3.76 17.22
C MET A 389 -12.94 4.05 18.34
N ARG A 390 -13.34 3.83 19.63
CA ARG A 390 -12.42 3.93 20.78
C ARG A 390 -11.30 2.94 20.72
N LEU A 391 -11.59 1.68 20.36
CA LEU A 391 -10.57 0.63 20.22
C LEU A 391 -9.50 1.00 19.18
N LEU A 392 -9.88 1.72 18.13
CA LEU A 392 -8.97 2.16 17.07
C LEU A 392 -8.45 3.61 17.24
N HIS A 393 -8.79 4.28 18.36
CA HIS A 393 -8.40 5.66 18.68
C HIS A 393 -8.85 6.70 17.63
N ILE A 394 -10.02 6.50 17.02
CA ILE A 394 -10.60 7.39 15.99
C ILE A 394 -11.92 8.05 16.44
N GLU A 395 -12.28 8.02 17.72
CA GLU A 395 -13.49 8.62 18.27
C GLU A 395 -13.60 10.13 17.97
N HIS A 396 -12.47 10.82 17.93
CA HIS A 396 -12.39 12.25 17.62
C HIS A 396 -12.79 12.60 16.17
N LEU A 397 -12.92 11.60 15.29
CA LEU A 397 -13.34 11.76 13.90
C LEU A 397 -14.84 11.52 13.68
N ARG A 398 -15.60 11.16 14.70
CA ARG A 398 -16.97 10.63 14.63
C ARG A 398 -17.94 11.51 13.81
N ASP A 399 -17.82 12.83 13.94
CA ASP A 399 -18.72 13.81 13.33
C ASP A 399 -18.17 14.35 11.99
N ARG A 400 -17.01 13.87 11.54
CA ARG A 400 -16.39 14.26 10.26
C ARG A 400 -16.91 13.41 9.11
N SER A 401 -16.87 13.95 7.90
CA SER A 401 -17.10 13.18 6.69
C SER A 401 -15.96 12.17 6.49
N PRO A 402 -16.25 10.88 6.20
CA PRO A 402 -15.21 9.91 5.85
C PRO A 402 -14.36 10.32 4.66
N PHE A 403 -14.91 11.11 3.74
CA PHE A 403 -14.24 11.56 2.51
C PHE A 403 -13.21 12.67 2.74
N ASP A 404 -13.31 13.39 3.87
CA ASP A 404 -12.35 14.43 4.27
C ASP A 404 -11.17 13.88 5.08
N LEU A 405 -11.09 12.56 5.23
CA LEU A 405 -10.07 11.89 6.02
C LEU A 405 -8.89 11.46 5.14
N SER A 406 -7.70 11.38 5.75
CA SER A 406 -6.55 10.74 5.09
C SER A 406 -6.83 9.26 4.81
N GLY A 407 -6.20 8.67 3.78
CA GLY A 407 -6.40 7.26 3.42
C GLY A 407 -6.14 6.28 4.58
N GLY A 408 -5.19 6.60 5.47
CA GLY A 408 -4.95 5.83 6.69
C GLY A 408 -6.11 5.90 7.69
N GLN A 409 -6.72 7.08 7.87
CA GLN A 409 -7.90 7.26 8.72
C GLN A 409 -9.13 6.58 8.11
N GLN A 410 -9.34 6.70 6.79
CA GLN A 410 -10.40 5.99 6.07
C GLN A 410 -10.32 4.48 6.27
N ARG A 411 -9.12 3.90 6.19
CA ARG A 411 -8.89 2.47 6.48
C ARG A 411 -9.26 2.08 7.91
N LEU A 412 -8.95 2.93 8.89
CA LEU A 412 -9.33 2.68 10.28
C LEU A 412 -10.85 2.75 10.46
N VAL A 413 -11.54 3.69 9.81
CA VAL A 413 -13.02 3.79 9.82
C VAL A 413 -13.66 2.54 9.23
N ALA A 414 -13.20 2.07 8.08
CA ALA A 414 -13.71 0.85 7.46
C ALA A 414 -13.48 -0.40 8.32
N ILE A 415 -12.32 -0.49 9.00
CA ILE A 415 -12.03 -1.56 9.97
C ILE A 415 -12.97 -1.46 11.18
N ALA A 416 -13.23 -0.25 11.70
CA ALA A 416 -14.17 -0.02 12.79
C ALA A 416 -15.58 -0.53 12.45
N GLY A 417 -16.06 -0.27 11.23
CA GLY A 417 -17.37 -0.74 10.75
C GLY A 417 -17.48 -2.28 10.74
N VAL A 418 -16.39 -2.99 10.46
CA VAL A 418 -16.38 -4.46 10.53
C VAL A 418 -16.30 -4.93 11.99
N ILE A 419 -15.48 -4.31 12.84
CA ILE A 419 -15.32 -4.67 14.25
C ILE A 419 -16.63 -4.42 15.02
N ALA A 420 -17.34 -3.33 14.72
CA ALA A 420 -18.61 -2.98 15.35
C ALA A 420 -19.69 -4.07 15.18
N CYS A 421 -19.57 -4.92 14.17
CA CYS A 421 -20.43 -6.09 13.96
C CYS A 421 -20.10 -7.28 14.90
N GLU A 422 -19.02 -7.22 15.68
CA GLU A 422 -18.53 -8.26 16.60
C GLU A 422 -18.46 -9.66 15.95
N PRO A 423 -17.75 -9.80 14.82
CA PRO A 423 -17.68 -11.10 14.13
C PRO A 423 -16.86 -12.12 14.94
N LYS A 424 -17.23 -13.41 14.86
CA LYS A 424 -16.46 -14.51 15.45
C LYS A 424 -15.18 -14.83 14.68
N ALA A 425 -15.15 -14.53 13.39
CA ALA A 425 -13.98 -14.62 12.51
C ALA A 425 -13.79 -13.31 11.76
N LEU A 426 -12.55 -12.81 11.71
CA LEU A 426 -12.19 -11.64 10.94
C LEU A 426 -11.20 -12.03 9.84
N SER A 427 -11.61 -11.85 8.58
CA SER A 427 -10.74 -12.06 7.42
C SER A 427 -10.25 -10.72 6.88
N ARG A 428 -8.93 -10.63 6.65
CA ARG A 428 -8.29 -9.43 6.14
C ARG A 428 -7.21 -9.78 5.12
N PRO A 429 -7.29 -9.28 3.86
CA PRO A 429 -6.35 -9.63 2.79
C PRO A 429 -4.93 -9.06 2.95
N GLN A 430 -4.76 -8.00 3.75
CA GLN A 430 -3.45 -7.38 4.01
C GLN A 430 -3.25 -7.12 5.50
N VAL A 431 -2.05 -7.40 6.01
CA VAL A 431 -1.66 -7.06 7.37
C VAL A 431 -1.27 -5.58 7.42
N LEU A 432 -1.92 -4.77 8.27
CA LEU A 432 -1.42 -3.44 8.61
C LEU A 432 -0.17 -3.62 9.50
N THR A 433 0.99 -3.32 8.96
CA THR A 433 2.24 -3.26 9.71
C THR A 433 2.38 -1.93 10.44
N ARG A 434 1.33 -1.45 11.16
CA ARG A 434 1.47 -0.20 11.94
C ARG A 434 0.83 -0.28 13.31
N ARG A 435 1.62 0.09 14.30
CA ARG A 435 1.19 0.49 15.64
C ARG A 435 0.46 1.83 15.59
N PRO A 436 -0.57 2.03 16.44
CA PRO A 436 -1.05 3.37 16.74
C PRO A 436 0.08 4.19 17.41
N PRO A 437 0.12 5.51 17.23
CA PRO A 437 1.05 6.38 17.93
C PRO A 437 0.86 6.20 19.43
N HIS A 438 1.97 6.10 20.16
CA HIS A 438 1.98 5.98 21.62
C HIS A 438 1.23 7.17 22.24
N ALA A 439 0.22 6.88 23.03
CA ALA A 439 -0.26 7.82 24.03
C ALA A 439 0.92 8.12 24.96
N CYS A 440 1.33 9.39 25.03
CA CYS A 440 2.22 9.88 26.07
C CYS A 440 1.58 9.63 27.43
N THR A 441 1.97 8.55 28.10
CA THR A 441 1.71 8.41 29.53
C THR A 441 2.63 9.38 30.23
N GLY A 442 2.10 10.56 30.57
CA GLY A 442 2.75 11.47 31.49
C GLY A 442 2.94 10.75 32.83
N SER A 443 4.15 10.33 33.11
CA SER A 443 4.57 9.91 34.45
C SER A 443 4.67 11.17 35.30
N SER A 444 3.61 11.49 36.05
CA SER A 444 3.69 12.38 37.20
C SER A 444 4.46 11.66 38.29
N THR A 445 5.75 11.91 38.38
CA THR A 445 6.53 11.62 39.60
C THR A 445 6.09 12.59 40.67
N GLY A 446 5.16 12.16 41.51
CA GLY A 446 4.87 12.79 42.78
C GLY A 446 6.00 12.49 43.74
N SER A 447 6.83 13.48 44.03
CA SER A 447 7.73 13.49 45.17
C SER A 447 6.90 13.55 46.44
N ASN A 448 6.94 12.53 47.28
CA ASN A 448 6.58 12.65 48.70
C ASN A 448 7.87 12.54 49.52
N HIS A 449 8.31 13.69 49.99
CA HIS A 449 9.08 13.81 51.23
C HIS A 449 8.07 13.81 52.40
N ALA A 450 8.26 12.92 53.33
CA ALA A 450 7.99 13.17 54.76
C ALA A 450 8.56 12.06 55.63
N ALA A 451 9.38 12.48 56.58
CA ALA A 451 9.81 11.90 57.86
C ALA A 451 10.53 10.55 57.85
#